data_a8602e073eac2afe5cbfb443a653d460
#
_entry.id   a8602e073eac2afe5cbfb443a653d460
#
_cell.length_a   1.000
_cell.length_b   1.000
_cell.length_c   1.000
_cell.angle_alpha   90.00
_cell.angle_beta   90.00
_cell.angle_gamma   90.00
#
_symmetry.space_group_name_H-M   'P 1'
#
loop_
_entity.id
_entity.type
_entity.pdbx_description
1 polymer ?
#
loop_
_entity_poly.entity_id
_entity_poly.type
_entity_poly.pdbx_seq_one_letter_code
_entity_poly.pdbx_strand_id
1 'polypeptide(L)'
;MSVLLNSAAFGVVTTLSIVPRLRRVERDDALVALVVPHTFRFTGLSFLVPGVVAPSLPMAIAALAAYGDAVAAILALRRRVSGAMGLVWLFDVWGTVDLVQAFSQGLFGVGPAASALDAAFSIPTAVGPPRLVPHGLIVSLRLGGAWSVPAQGPDPR
;
A
#
# COMPACT_ATOMS: atom_id res chain seq x y z
N MET A 1 5.81 18.94 0.37
CA MET A 1 7.19 18.57 0.06
C MET A 1 7.57 17.19 0.58
N SER A 2 7.27 16.82 1.82
CA SER A 2 7.58 15.51 2.42
C SER A 2 7.01 14.30 1.65
N VAL A 3 5.77 14.36 1.15
CA VAL A 3 5.16 13.27 0.36
C VAL A 3 5.93 12.98 -0.92
N LEU A 4 6.34 14.02 -1.64
CA LEU A 4 7.12 13.86 -2.90
C LEU A 4 8.50 13.26 -2.63
N LEU A 5 9.18 13.73 -1.60
CA LEU A 5 10.49 13.19 -1.21
C LEU A 5 10.41 11.74 -0.75
N ASN A 6 9.41 11.40 0.06
CA ASN A 6 9.18 10.02 0.48
C ASN A 6 8.81 9.10 -0.70
N SER A 7 7.98 9.60 -1.64
CA SER A 7 7.64 8.84 -2.85
C SER A 7 8.87 8.58 -3.71
N ALA A 8 9.70 9.60 -3.92
CA ALA A 8 10.93 9.48 -4.69
C ALA A 8 11.92 8.50 -4.02
N ALA A 9 12.18 8.67 -2.72
CA ALA A 9 13.07 7.79 -1.96
C ALA A 9 12.59 6.34 -2.00
N PHE A 10 11.29 6.12 -1.79
CA PHE A 10 10.72 4.77 -1.85
C PHE A 10 10.77 4.19 -3.28
N GLY A 11 10.54 5.01 -4.31
CA GLY A 11 10.70 4.62 -5.71
C GLY A 11 12.13 4.15 -6.01
N VAL A 12 13.14 4.89 -5.54
CA VAL A 12 14.56 4.50 -5.68
C VAL A 12 14.84 3.19 -4.95
N VAL A 13 14.45 3.05 -3.69
CA VAL A 13 14.64 1.79 -2.93
C VAL A 13 13.93 0.63 -3.62
N THR A 14 12.73 0.85 -4.12
CA THR A 14 11.97 -0.20 -4.82
C THR A 14 12.69 -0.65 -6.07
N THR A 15 13.11 0.27 -6.93
CA THR A 15 13.75 -0.07 -8.20
C THR A 15 15.12 -0.71 -8.01
N LEU A 16 15.92 -0.24 -7.06
CA LEU A 16 17.28 -0.72 -6.85
C LEU A 16 17.36 -1.95 -5.95
N SER A 17 16.41 -2.15 -5.04
CA SER A 17 16.51 -3.19 -4.02
C SER A 17 15.37 -4.20 -4.05
N ILE A 18 14.12 -3.76 -4.21
CA ILE A 18 12.95 -4.63 -4.12
C ILE A 18 12.74 -5.37 -5.45
N VAL A 19 12.64 -4.65 -6.56
CA VAL A 19 12.39 -5.25 -7.89
C VAL A 19 13.42 -6.32 -8.27
N PRO A 20 14.73 -6.14 -8.09
CA PRO A 20 15.71 -7.18 -8.40
C PRO A 20 15.55 -8.46 -7.55
N ARG A 21 15.13 -8.29 -6.28
CA ARG A 21 14.86 -9.44 -5.40
C ARG A 21 13.59 -10.17 -5.80
N LEU A 22 12.52 -9.45 -6.11
CA LEU A 22 11.27 -10.03 -6.58
C LEU A 22 11.47 -10.83 -7.88
N ARG A 23 12.32 -10.36 -8.79
CA ARG A 23 12.61 -11.06 -10.06
C ARG A 23 13.35 -12.39 -9.88
N ARG A 24 13.84 -12.72 -8.70
CA ARG A 24 14.54 -13.97 -8.38
C ARG A 24 13.64 -15.04 -7.79
N VAL A 25 12.41 -14.73 -7.48
CA VAL A 25 11.43 -15.65 -6.88
C VAL A 25 10.29 -15.93 -7.86
N GLU A 26 9.52 -16.96 -7.60
CA GLU A 26 8.33 -17.27 -8.39
C GLU A 26 7.32 -16.13 -8.31
N ARG A 27 6.51 -16.00 -9.36
CA ARG A 27 5.54 -14.91 -9.49
C ARG A 27 4.57 -14.85 -8.31
N ASP A 28 4.12 -15.99 -7.83
CA ASP A 28 3.17 -16.07 -6.71
C ASP A 28 3.81 -15.60 -5.40
N ASP A 29 5.07 -15.99 -5.17
CA ASP A 29 5.83 -15.52 -4.02
C ASP A 29 6.12 -14.02 -4.08
N ALA A 30 6.43 -13.51 -5.27
CA ALA A 30 6.58 -12.07 -5.48
C ALA A 30 5.28 -11.31 -5.16
N LEU A 31 4.12 -11.82 -5.60
CA LEU A 31 2.81 -11.24 -5.28
C LEU A 31 2.52 -11.29 -3.78
N VAL A 32 2.82 -12.39 -3.10
CA VAL A 32 2.67 -12.49 -1.64
C VAL A 32 3.57 -11.48 -0.94
N ALA A 33 4.83 -11.36 -1.34
CA ALA A 33 5.78 -10.41 -0.76
C ALA A 33 5.31 -8.95 -0.91
N LEU A 34 4.65 -8.60 -2.02
CA LEU A 34 4.08 -7.28 -2.24
C LEU A 34 2.82 -7.01 -1.42
N VAL A 35 2.01 -8.04 -1.16
CA VAL A 35 0.75 -7.92 -0.42
C VAL A 35 0.97 -7.88 1.10
N VAL A 36 1.93 -8.64 1.63
CA VAL A 36 2.18 -8.78 3.09
C VAL A 36 2.34 -7.44 3.82
N PRO A 37 3.10 -6.45 3.34
CA PRO A 37 3.23 -5.16 4.02
C PRO A 37 1.89 -4.42 4.23
N HIS A 38 0.89 -4.72 3.40
CA HIS A 38 -0.42 -4.09 3.52
C HIS A 38 -1.27 -4.65 4.69
N THR A 39 -0.87 -5.73 5.33
CA THR A 39 -1.49 -6.17 6.59
C THR A 39 -1.34 -5.12 7.69
N PHE A 40 -0.29 -4.30 7.64
CA PHE A 40 -0.09 -3.19 8.58
C PHE A 40 -0.99 -1.97 8.32
N ARG A 41 -1.88 -2.01 7.32
CA ARG A 41 -2.87 -0.95 7.08
C ARG A 41 -3.88 -0.80 8.21
N PHE A 42 -3.97 -1.77 9.13
CA PHE A 42 -4.73 -1.59 10.38
C PHE A 42 -4.33 -0.34 11.18
N THR A 43 -3.14 0.22 10.95
CA THR A 43 -2.75 1.52 11.51
C THR A 43 -3.71 2.65 11.12
N GLY A 44 -4.43 2.54 10.01
CA GLY A 44 -5.49 3.49 9.61
C GLY A 44 -6.64 3.59 10.63
N LEU A 45 -6.89 2.54 11.42
CA LEU A 45 -7.88 2.60 12.50
C LEU A 45 -7.54 3.65 13.56
N SER A 46 -6.30 4.10 13.64
CA SER A 46 -5.89 5.20 14.54
C SER A 46 -6.61 6.53 14.23
N PHE A 47 -7.12 6.72 13.01
CA PHE A 47 -7.96 7.89 12.69
C PHE A 47 -9.27 7.96 13.51
N LEU A 48 -9.70 6.84 14.08
CA LEU A 48 -10.88 6.78 14.96
C LEU A 48 -10.53 6.97 16.44
N VAL A 49 -9.24 7.07 16.78
CA VAL A 49 -8.81 7.23 18.17
C VAL A 49 -8.85 8.71 18.56
N PRO A 50 -9.58 9.08 19.63
CA PRO A 50 -9.62 10.45 20.10
C PRO A 50 -8.22 11.00 20.38
N GLY A 51 -7.93 12.21 19.92
CA GLY A 51 -6.64 12.87 20.11
C GLY A 51 -5.54 12.51 19.09
N VAL A 52 -5.81 11.60 18.16
CA VAL A 52 -4.89 11.28 17.04
C VAL A 52 -5.12 12.21 15.86
N VAL A 53 -6.35 12.59 15.62
CA VAL A 53 -6.74 13.61 14.64
C VAL A 53 -7.41 14.78 15.35
N ALA A 54 -7.35 15.97 14.73
CA ALA A 54 -8.01 17.14 15.28
C ALA A 54 -9.54 16.94 15.30
N PRO A 55 -10.24 17.49 16.30
CA PRO A 55 -11.71 17.43 16.36
C PRO A 55 -12.42 18.08 15.17
N SER A 56 -11.71 18.93 14.43
CA SER A 56 -12.21 19.58 13.21
C SER A 56 -12.25 18.65 11.98
N LEU A 57 -11.59 17.47 12.04
CA LEU A 57 -11.67 16.50 10.94
C LEU A 57 -13.07 15.88 10.92
N PRO A 58 -13.81 15.97 9.79
CA PRO A 58 -15.11 15.33 9.70
C PRO A 58 -15.02 13.83 9.96
N MET A 59 -15.85 13.33 10.89
CA MET A 59 -15.87 11.91 11.25
C MET A 59 -16.08 10.99 10.04
N ALA A 60 -16.85 11.42 9.04
CA ALA A 60 -17.05 10.66 7.81
C ALA A 60 -15.73 10.42 7.05
N ILE A 61 -14.82 11.40 7.05
CA ILE A 61 -13.50 11.27 6.40
C ILE A 61 -12.60 10.33 7.20
N ALA A 62 -12.55 10.51 8.52
CA ALA A 62 -11.78 9.65 9.42
C ALA A 62 -12.25 8.19 9.34
N ALA A 63 -13.57 7.97 9.37
CA ALA A 63 -14.15 6.63 9.28
C ALA A 63 -13.88 5.96 7.92
N LEU A 64 -13.99 6.72 6.83
CA LEU A 64 -13.75 6.20 5.49
C LEU A 64 -12.29 5.77 5.31
N ALA A 65 -11.34 6.58 5.74
CA ALA A 65 -9.92 6.22 5.72
C ALA A 65 -9.62 4.99 6.62
N ALA A 66 -10.17 4.97 7.83
CA ALA A 66 -9.96 3.89 8.78
C ALA A 66 -10.50 2.55 8.29
N TYR A 67 -11.75 2.53 7.84
CA TYR A 67 -12.40 1.29 7.39
C TYR A 67 -11.88 0.83 6.02
N GLY A 68 -11.54 1.74 5.11
CA GLY A 68 -10.89 1.43 3.86
C GLY A 68 -9.55 0.70 4.07
N ASP A 69 -8.72 1.24 4.94
CA ASP A 69 -7.46 0.62 5.36
C ASP A 69 -7.68 -0.74 6.06
N ALA A 70 -8.69 -0.87 6.92
CA ALA A 70 -8.99 -2.13 7.59
C ALA A 70 -9.41 -3.22 6.61
N VAL A 71 -10.28 -2.91 5.64
CA VAL A 71 -10.69 -3.86 4.59
C VAL A 71 -9.48 -4.31 3.77
N ALA A 72 -8.62 -3.37 3.34
CA ALA A 72 -7.42 -3.70 2.60
C ALA A 72 -6.47 -4.61 3.41
N ALA A 73 -6.31 -4.35 4.71
CA ALA A 73 -5.50 -5.19 5.61
C ALA A 73 -6.07 -6.61 5.74
N ILE A 74 -7.40 -6.74 5.87
CA ILE A 74 -8.07 -8.05 5.94
C ILE A 74 -7.88 -8.83 4.63
N LEU A 75 -8.04 -8.17 3.48
CA LEU A 75 -7.82 -8.80 2.17
C LEU A 75 -6.38 -9.28 2.00
N ALA A 76 -5.42 -8.44 2.41
CA ALA A 76 -4.00 -8.79 2.40
C ALA A 76 -3.70 -10.02 3.28
N LEU A 77 -4.24 -10.03 4.50
CA LEU A 77 -4.08 -11.16 5.42
C LEU A 77 -4.72 -12.44 4.86
N ARG A 78 -5.94 -12.34 4.34
CA ARG A 78 -6.62 -13.48 3.71
C ARG A 78 -5.86 -14.05 2.54
N ARG A 79 -5.28 -13.20 1.69
CA ARG A 79 -4.42 -13.66 0.59
C ARG A 79 -3.24 -14.46 1.11
N ARG A 80 -2.58 -13.99 2.17
CA ARG A 80 -1.43 -14.67 2.78
C ARG A 80 -1.79 -16.07 3.29
N VAL A 81 -3.00 -16.22 3.85
CA VAL A 81 -3.45 -17.47 4.46
C VAL A 81 -4.06 -18.42 3.42
N SER A 82 -4.92 -17.95 2.53
CA SER A 82 -5.70 -18.81 1.62
C SER A 82 -5.00 -19.17 0.32
N GLY A 83 -3.97 -18.43 -0.07
CA GLY A 83 -3.33 -18.60 -1.37
C GLY A 83 -4.18 -18.19 -2.59
N ALA A 84 -5.44 -17.80 -2.39
CA ALA A 84 -6.38 -17.54 -3.47
C ALA A 84 -5.99 -16.35 -4.34
N MET A 85 -5.73 -16.59 -5.62
CA MET A 85 -5.26 -15.59 -6.58
C MET A 85 -6.28 -14.47 -6.85
N GLY A 86 -7.58 -14.78 -6.78
CA GLY A 86 -8.65 -13.78 -6.91
C GLY A 86 -8.62 -12.71 -5.82
N LEU A 87 -8.12 -13.04 -4.63
CA LEU A 87 -7.97 -12.08 -3.53
C LEU A 87 -6.90 -11.02 -3.82
N VAL A 88 -5.91 -11.32 -4.67
CA VAL A 88 -4.91 -10.33 -5.08
C VAL A 88 -5.56 -9.23 -5.91
N TRP A 89 -6.44 -9.58 -6.85
CA TRP A 89 -7.17 -8.59 -7.64
C TRP A 89 -8.13 -7.77 -6.80
N LEU A 90 -8.90 -8.43 -5.94
CA LEU A 90 -9.83 -7.73 -5.05
C LEU A 90 -9.08 -6.77 -4.11
N PHE A 91 -7.97 -7.21 -3.54
CA PHE A 91 -7.09 -6.39 -2.72
C PHE A 91 -6.52 -5.20 -3.51
N ASP A 92 -6.02 -5.45 -4.74
CA ASP A 92 -5.34 -4.43 -5.52
C ASP A 92 -6.31 -3.33 -5.98
N VAL A 93 -7.46 -3.73 -6.50
CA VAL A 93 -8.52 -2.78 -6.90
C VAL A 93 -9.03 -1.99 -5.69
N TRP A 94 -9.41 -2.69 -4.61
CA TRP A 94 -9.89 -2.03 -3.39
C TRP A 94 -8.84 -1.06 -2.82
N GLY A 95 -7.61 -1.55 -2.64
CA GLY A 95 -6.53 -0.76 -2.03
C GLY A 95 -6.13 0.44 -2.87
N THR A 96 -6.18 0.33 -4.21
CA THR A 96 -5.92 1.45 -5.12
C THR A 96 -7.03 2.49 -5.04
N VAL A 97 -8.30 2.08 -5.08
CA VAL A 97 -9.45 2.98 -4.97
C VAL A 97 -9.42 3.73 -3.63
N ASP A 98 -9.20 3.01 -2.54
CA ASP A 98 -9.09 3.58 -1.20
C ASP A 98 -7.96 4.61 -1.08
N LEU A 99 -6.77 4.30 -1.62
CA LEU A 99 -5.66 5.24 -1.63
C LEU A 99 -5.94 6.48 -2.49
N VAL A 100 -6.49 6.30 -3.69
CA VAL A 100 -6.85 7.42 -4.57
C VAL A 100 -7.88 8.31 -3.90
N GLN A 101 -8.88 7.73 -3.24
CA GLN A 101 -9.88 8.46 -2.49
C GLN A 101 -9.28 9.23 -1.31
N ALA A 102 -8.42 8.58 -0.50
CA ALA A 102 -7.75 9.21 0.62
C ALA A 102 -6.88 10.41 0.16
N PHE A 103 -6.12 10.25 -0.93
CA PHE A 103 -5.33 11.35 -1.51
C PHE A 103 -6.21 12.46 -2.08
N SER A 104 -7.29 12.13 -2.79
CA SER A 104 -8.18 13.14 -3.37
C SER A 104 -8.86 13.97 -2.28
N GLN A 105 -9.29 13.36 -1.19
CA GLN A 105 -9.84 14.07 -0.05
C GLN A 105 -8.80 14.95 0.65
N GLY A 106 -7.58 14.46 0.80
CA GLY A 106 -6.47 15.25 1.36
C GLY A 106 -6.08 16.44 0.49
N LEU A 107 -6.21 16.34 -0.83
CA LEU A 107 -5.82 17.40 -1.77
C LEU A 107 -6.97 18.37 -2.07
N PHE A 108 -8.22 17.88 -2.17
CA PHE A 108 -9.34 18.65 -2.72
C PHE A 108 -10.53 18.79 -1.76
N GLY A 109 -10.69 17.85 -0.82
CA GLY A 109 -11.93 17.73 -0.03
C GLY A 109 -11.92 18.51 1.29
N VAL A 110 -10.77 18.79 1.84
CA VAL A 110 -10.66 19.39 3.17
C VAL A 110 -9.61 20.49 3.09
N GLY A 111 -9.97 21.73 2.90
CA GLY A 111 -9.08 22.90 2.83
C GLY A 111 -7.70 22.69 3.49
N PRO A 112 -7.38 23.18 4.67
CA PRO A 112 -6.11 22.87 5.33
C PRO A 112 -6.12 21.50 6.03
N ALA A 113 -6.47 20.43 5.29
CA ALA A 113 -6.54 19.05 5.83
C ALA A 113 -5.27 18.59 6.53
N ALA A 114 -4.12 19.08 6.10
CA ALA A 114 -2.85 18.77 6.74
C ALA A 114 -2.83 19.18 8.23
N SER A 115 -3.47 20.28 8.60
CA SER A 115 -3.58 20.72 9.99
C SER A 115 -4.61 19.91 10.78
N ALA A 116 -5.63 19.35 10.13
CA ALA A 116 -6.64 18.53 10.77
C ALA A 116 -6.18 17.08 11.01
N LEU A 117 -5.11 16.63 10.35
CA LEU A 117 -4.54 15.31 10.56
C LEU A 117 -3.72 15.21 11.85
N ASP A 118 -3.20 16.32 12.36
CA ASP A 118 -2.43 16.40 13.60
C ASP A 118 -1.37 15.27 13.69
N ALA A 119 -1.39 14.47 14.75
CA ALA A 119 -0.44 13.35 14.92
C ALA A 119 -0.54 12.29 13.79
N ALA A 120 -1.73 12.11 13.23
CA ALA A 120 -1.94 11.19 12.10
C ALA A 120 -1.34 11.69 10.77
N PHE A 121 -0.80 12.91 10.69
CA PHE A 121 -0.19 13.46 9.46
C PHE A 121 0.95 12.57 8.93
N SER A 122 1.65 11.87 9.80
CA SER A 122 2.71 10.94 9.43
C SER A 122 2.19 9.75 8.60
N ILE A 123 0.94 9.34 8.76
CA ILE A 123 0.38 8.16 8.07
C ILE A 123 0.31 8.39 6.54
N PRO A 124 -0.39 9.40 6.01
CA PRO A 124 -0.42 9.64 4.58
C PRO A 124 0.92 10.07 4.01
N THR A 125 1.78 10.75 4.78
CA THR A 125 3.05 11.29 4.28
C THR A 125 4.18 10.27 4.27
N ALA A 126 4.28 9.42 5.28
CA ALA A 126 5.35 8.43 5.40
C ALA A 126 4.95 7.05 4.87
N VAL A 127 3.69 6.67 5.02
CA VAL A 127 3.21 5.30 4.74
C VAL A 127 2.40 5.23 3.43
N GLY A 128 1.76 6.33 3.02
CA GLY A 128 0.96 6.39 1.79
C GLY A 128 1.76 6.08 0.52
N PRO A 129 2.84 6.80 0.21
CA PRO A 129 3.65 6.58 -0.99
C PRO A 129 4.22 5.16 -1.11
N PRO A 130 4.77 4.56 -0.03
CA PRO A 130 5.21 3.16 -0.06
C PRO A 130 4.12 2.16 -0.42
N ARG A 131 2.85 2.50 -0.20
CA ARG A 131 1.71 1.61 -0.52
C ARG A 131 1.29 1.64 -1.99
N LEU A 132 1.47 2.77 -2.69
CA LEU A 132 1.12 2.90 -4.12
C LEU A 132 2.04 2.06 -5.01
N VAL A 133 3.31 2.00 -4.69
CA VAL A 133 4.30 1.28 -5.51
C VAL A 133 4.00 -0.22 -5.59
N PRO A 134 3.73 -0.94 -4.48
CA PRO A 134 3.31 -2.34 -4.55
C PRO A 134 2.07 -2.57 -5.42
N HIS A 135 1.05 -1.70 -5.37
CA HIS A 135 -0.11 -1.81 -6.24
C HIS A 135 0.28 -1.75 -7.73
N GLY A 136 1.09 -0.77 -8.12
CA GLY A 136 1.62 -0.67 -9.49
C GLY A 136 2.44 -1.90 -9.90
N LEU A 137 3.25 -2.45 -9.00
CA LEU A 137 4.02 -3.67 -9.24
C LEU A 137 3.12 -4.91 -9.37
N ILE A 138 2.07 -5.04 -8.53
CA ILE A 138 1.09 -6.12 -8.63
C ILE A 138 0.42 -6.09 -10.01
N VAL A 139 -0.05 -4.93 -10.44
CA VAL A 139 -0.64 -4.76 -11.79
C VAL A 139 0.35 -5.16 -12.87
N SER A 140 1.58 -4.67 -12.80
CA SER A 140 2.62 -4.98 -13.81
C SER A 140 2.97 -6.47 -13.86
N LEU A 141 3.04 -7.13 -12.70
CA LEU A 141 3.25 -8.57 -12.60
C LEU A 141 2.10 -9.38 -13.17
N ARG A 142 0.88 -8.87 -13.05
CA ARG A 142 -0.34 -9.55 -13.50
C ARG A 142 -0.58 -9.38 -14.99
N LEU A 143 -0.29 -8.23 -15.54
CA LEU A 143 -0.52 -7.89 -16.95
C LEU A 143 0.71 -8.15 -17.82
N GLY A 144 1.90 -8.09 -17.27
CA GLY A 144 3.15 -8.32 -17.98
C GLY A 144 3.43 -9.81 -18.16
N GLY A 145 3.30 -10.34 -19.37
CA GLY A 145 3.55 -11.74 -19.69
C GLY A 145 5.00 -12.23 -19.60
N ALA A 146 5.95 -11.40 -19.19
CA ALA A 146 7.39 -11.70 -19.23
C ALA A 146 8.02 -11.69 -17.83
N TRP A 147 7.43 -12.39 -16.86
CA TRP A 147 8.13 -12.72 -15.64
C TRP A 147 8.84 -14.05 -15.83
N SER A 148 10.06 -14.03 -16.34
CA SER A 148 10.93 -15.20 -16.38
C SER A 148 11.82 -15.18 -15.14
N VAL A 149 11.70 -16.19 -14.29
CA VAL A 149 12.73 -16.49 -13.30
C VAL A 149 13.99 -16.85 -14.10
N PRO A 150 15.13 -16.18 -13.89
CA PRO A 150 16.38 -16.60 -14.52
C PRO A 150 16.62 -18.06 -14.16
N ALA A 151 16.92 -18.91 -15.15
CA ALA A 151 17.31 -20.28 -14.90
C ALA A 151 18.43 -20.26 -13.85
N GLN A 152 18.22 -20.90 -12.71
CA GLN A 152 19.28 -21.11 -11.74
C GLN A 152 20.34 -21.94 -12.44
N GLY A 153 21.52 -21.36 -12.63
CA GLY A 153 22.67 -22.13 -13.14
C GLY A 153 22.90 -23.34 -12.23
N PRO A 154 23.51 -24.41 -12.75
CA PRO A 154 23.81 -25.61 -11.96
C PRO A 154 24.56 -25.18 -10.70
N ASP A 155 24.03 -25.64 -9.54
CA ASP A 155 24.63 -25.46 -8.21
C ASP A 155 26.11 -25.92 -8.27
N PRO A 156 27.07 -25.03 -8.07
CA PRO A 156 28.47 -25.43 -8.01
C PRO A 156 28.71 -26.20 -6.67
N ARG A 157 28.54 -27.52 -6.71
CA ARG A 157 29.01 -28.41 -5.63
C ARG A 157 30.48 -28.67 -5.78
#